data_9a81fdece8239c3ff5f9c02d95021817
#
_entry.id   9a81fdece8239c3ff5f9c02d95021817
#
_cell.length_a   1.000
_cell.length_b   1.000
_cell.length_c   1.000
_cell.angle_alpha   90.00
_cell.angle_beta   90.00
_cell.angle_gamma   90.00
#
_symmetry.space_group_name_H-M   'P 1'
#
loop_
_entity.id
_entity.type
_entity.pdbx_description
1 polymer ?
#
loop_
_entity_poly.entity_id
_entity_poly.type
_entity_poly.pdbx_seq_one_letter_code
_entity_poly.pdbx_strand_id
1 'polypeptide(L)'
;MEMQQVRYFLAVARTLNFTRAAEDCNVTQPALTRAVKQLEDELGGELIRREGRNSHLTELGLKMQPLLQQCYESALTAKSLAAKVRRGEVSSLSIAVSRTLDIELLMKPLGEVQRSFPSLQLKVRRGTGAVICDMLRNGEAELAIGGPLGEEWERIDTWPMFTEAFDLVVGADHELAQRDCPDLDVELVKESRFLHYAGCDPAELRPEQVTGRGIRYDAVHEVDSVRDLEALVVAKFGLAIVPASAMQSPRVRHLHCSALDLTRTVAIYSVAGRQRSREGGALLNLLRSTDWSDRLVPELVDAA
;
A
#
# COMPACT_ATOMS: atom_id res chain seq x y z
N MET A 1 29.08 -2.41 -18.70
CA MET A 1 28.58 -1.06 -19.11
C MET A 1 28.62 -0.14 -17.90
N GLU A 2 29.49 0.85 -17.92
CA GLU A 2 29.68 1.82 -16.85
C GLU A 2 28.93 3.12 -17.17
N MET A 3 28.31 3.77 -16.15
CA MET A 3 27.59 5.03 -16.35
C MET A 3 28.46 6.15 -16.94
N GLN A 4 29.76 6.08 -16.71
CA GLN A 4 30.70 7.03 -17.27
C GLN A 4 30.88 6.86 -18.79
N GLN A 5 30.91 5.62 -19.27
CA GLN A 5 30.96 5.29 -20.72
C GLN A 5 29.68 5.79 -21.42
N VAL A 6 28.49 5.54 -20.80
CA VAL A 6 27.21 6.03 -21.29
C VAL A 6 27.20 7.56 -21.38
N ARG A 7 27.65 8.26 -20.34
CA ARG A 7 27.74 9.73 -20.34
C ARG A 7 28.60 10.25 -21.48
N TYR A 8 29.77 9.62 -21.76
CA TYR A 8 30.67 10.03 -22.81
C TYR A 8 30.09 9.78 -24.20
N PHE A 9 29.46 8.64 -24.41
CA PHE A 9 28.72 8.38 -25.64
C PHE A 9 27.64 9.45 -25.90
N LEU A 10 26.81 9.74 -24.91
CA LEU A 10 25.75 10.76 -25.02
C LEU A 10 26.32 12.17 -25.31
N ALA A 11 27.48 12.52 -24.75
CA ALA A 11 28.16 13.77 -25.07
C ALA A 11 28.63 13.81 -26.52
N VAL A 12 29.20 12.70 -27.04
CA VAL A 12 29.59 12.63 -28.48
C VAL A 12 28.36 12.63 -29.38
N ALA A 13 27.29 11.91 -29.02
CA ALA A 13 26.04 11.89 -29.77
C ALA A 13 25.39 13.28 -29.92
N ARG A 14 25.54 14.12 -28.88
CA ARG A 14 25.03 15.51 -28.89
C ARG A 14 25.89 16.43 -29.71
N THR A 15 27.23 16.34 -29.57
CA THR A 15 28.16 17.31 -30.19
C THR A 15 28.63 16.89 -31.58
N LEU A 16 28.51 15.60 -31.91
CA LEU A 16 29.08 14.92 -33.08
C LEU A 16 30.58 15.20 -33.27
N ASN A 17 31.26 15.51 -32.15
CA ASN A 17 32.67 15.86 -32.11
C ASN A 17 33.34 15.36 -30.82
N PHE A 18 34.31 14.46 -30.95
CA PHE A 18 35.00 13.85 -29.81
C PHE A 18 35.82 14.84 -28.99
N THR A 19 36.44 15.86 -29.62
CA THR A 19 37.21 16.87 -28.90
C THR A 19 36.29 17.73 -28.02
N ARG A 20 35.21 18.24 -28.62
CA ARG A 20 34.23 19.04 -27.88
C ARG A 20 33.52 18.25 -26.80
N ALA A 21 33.18 16.98 -27.07
CA ALA A 21 32.61 16.10 -26.06
C ALA A 21 33.55 15.85 -24.88
N ALA A 22 34.86 15.74 -25.14
CA ALA A 22 35.87 15.57 -24.11
C ALA A 22 36.00 16.85 -23.22
N GLU A 23 35.97 18.03 -23.83
CA GLU A 23 35.93 19.32 -23.12
C GLU A 23 34.67 19.42 -22.25
N ASP A 24 33.48 19.13 -22.79
CA ASP A 24 32.21 19.13 -22.04
C ASP A 24 32.22 18.14 -20.86
N CYS A 25 32.95 17.06 -21.00
CA CYS A 25 33.07 16.03 -19.96
C CYS A 25 34.24 16.26 -18.97
N ASN A 26 35.09 17.28 -19.18
CA ASN A 26 36.30 17.56 -18.42
C ASN A 26 37.30 16.38 -18.43
N VAL A 27 37.54 15.78 -19.58
CA VAL A 27 38.47 14.66 -19.78
C VAL A 27 39.31 14.85 -21.04
N THR A 28 40.36 14.04 -21.21
CA THR A 28 41.13 14.03 -22.44
C THR A 28 40.40 13.26 -23.56
N GLN A 29 40.51 13.74 -24.77
CA GLN A 29 39.87 13.08 -25.93
C GLN A 29 40.27 11.60 -26.08
N PRO A 30 41.56 11.16 -25.87
CA PRO A 30 41.90 9.75 -25.87
C PRO A 30 41.19 8.92 -24.80
N ALA A 31 40.99 9.48 -23.59
CA ALA A 31 40.30 8.79 -22.53
C ALA A 31 38.79 8.61 -22.86
N LEU A 32 38.15 9.63 -23.39
CA LEU A 32 36.76 9.58 -23.84
C LEU A 32 36.57 8.60 -24.98
N THR A 33 37.47 8.63 -26.00
CA THR A 33 37.44 7.70 -27.14
C THR A 33 37.54 6.25 -26.69
N ARG A 34 38.44 5.97 -25.74
CA ARG A 34 38.63 4.60 -25.22
C ARG A 34 37.39 4.11 -24.47
N ALA A 35 36.78 4.97 -23.65
CA ALA A 35 35.58 4.62 -22.92
C ALA A 35 34.36 4.38 -23.83
N VAL A 36 34.19 5.19 -24.87
CA VAL A 36 33.14 4.94 -25.89
C VAL A 36 33.37 3.63 -26.60
N LYS A 37 34.63 3.32 -26.99
CA LYS A 37 34.95 2.04 -27.63
C LYS A 37 34.68 0.84 -26.74
N GLN A 38 34.97 0.93 -25.44
CA GLN A 38 34.63 -0.14 -24.51
C GLN A 38 33.10 -0.36 -24.43
N LEU A 39 32.30 0.70 -24.50
CA LEU A 39 30.84 0.59 -24.55
C LEU A 39 30.39 -0.10 -25.85
N GLU A 40 30.98 0.26 -26.98
CA GLU A 40 30.74 -0.38 -28.30
C GLU A 40 31.08 -1.87 -28.30
N ASP A 41 32.23 -2.24 -27.72
CA ASP A 41 32.67 -3.63 -27.58
C ASP A 41 31.69 -4.44 -26.72
N GLU A 42 31.19 -3.88 -25.62
CA GLU A 42 30.18 -4.53 -24.77
C GLU A 42 28.80 -4.68 -25.45
N LEU A 43 28.39 -3.67 -26.23
CA LEU A 43 27.11 -3.70 -26.95
C LEU A 43 27.19 -4.48 -28.27
N GLY A 44 28.41 -4.94 -28.68
CA GLY A 44 28.62 -5.77 -29.83
C GLY A 44 28.55 -5.04 -31.18
N GLY A 45 28.72 -3.71 -31.19
CA GLY A 45 28.72 -2.95 -32.44
C GLY A 45 29.05 -1.46 -32.24
N GLU A 46 29.48 -0.83 -33.34
CA GLU A 46 29.83 0.58 -33.37
C GLU A 46 28.57 1.45 -33.16
N LEU A 47 28.65 2.39 -32.26
CA LEU A 47 27.61 3.41 -32.02
C LEU A 47 27.88 4.69 -32.81
N ILE A 48 29.16 4.98 -33.07
CA ILE A 48 29.63 6.18 -33.74
C ILE A 48 30.56 5.81 -34.87
N ARG A 49 30.27 6.31 -36.07
CA ARG A 49 31.16 6.20 -37.26
C ARG A 49 31.89 7.53 -37.45
N ARG A 50 33.20 7.43 -37.78
CA ARG A 50 33.99 8.60 -38.20
C ARG A 50 34.11 8.66 -39.70
N GLU A 51 33.75 9.81 -40.28
CA GLU A 51 33.90 10.11 -41.68
C GLU A 51 34.74 11.37 -41.86
N GLY A 52 36.07 11.18 -42.00
CA GLY A 52 37.02 12.29 -42.04
C GLY A 52 37.08 13.06 -40.73
N ARG A 53 36.65 14.35 -40.76
CA ARG A 53 36.57 15.23 -39.57
C ARG A 53 35.23 15.15 -38.87
N ASN A 54 34.21 14.54 -39.43
CA ASN A 54 32.88 14.46 -38.89
C ASN A 54 32.64 13.12 -38.23
N SER A 55 31.78 13.11 -37.23
CA SER A 55 31.29 11.89 -36.57
C SER A 55 29.77 11.82 -36.74
N HIS A 56 29.26 10.62 -36.98
CA HIS A 56 27.82 10.36 -37.13
C HIS A 56 27.42 9.17 -36.29
N LEU A 57 26.20 9.14 -35.82
CA LEU A 57 25.64 7.96 -35.15
C LEU A 57 25.43 6.85 -36.22
N THR A 58 25.76 5.63 -35.86
CA THR A 58 25.36 4.45 -36.64
C THR A 58 23.87 4.17 -36.46
N GLU A 59 23.32 3.23 -37.21
CA GLU A 59 21.95 2.76 -37.00
C GLU A 59 21.76 2.21 -35.56
N LEU A 60 22.75 1.46 -35.06
CA LEU A 60 22.76 1.00 -33.68
C LEU A 60 22.83 2.18 -32.71
N GLY A 61 23.69 3.17 -32.97
CA GLY A 61 23.83 4.38 -32.15
C GLY A 61 22.52 5.18 -32.05
N LEU A 62 21.80 5.31 -33.15
CA LEU A 62 20.49 5.99 -33.18
C LEU A 62 19.43 5.25 -32.32
N LYS A 63 19.41 3.93 -32.39
CA LYS A 63 18.49 3.10 -31.59
C LYS A 63 18.85 3.07 -30.10
N MET A 64 20.16 3.04 -29.81
CA MET A 64 20.65 2.96 -28.42
C MET A 64 20.64 4.32 -27.70
N GLN A 65 20.76 5.42 -28.40
CA GLN A 65 20.80 6.76 -27.78
C GLN A 65 19.64 7.04 -26.84
N PRO A 66 18.34 6.87 -27.21
CA PRO A 66 17.24 7.15 -26.31
C PRO A 66 17.22 6.21 -25.10
N LEU A 67 17.58 4.94 -25.28
CA LEU A 67 17.61 3.95 -24.18
C LEU A 67 18.72 4.27 -23.18
N LEU A 68 19.92 4.60 -23.67
CA LEU A 68 21.05 4.98 -22.83
C LEU A 68 20.83 6.34 -22.15
N GLN A 69 20.13 7.27 -22.80
CA GLN A 69 19.71 8.54 -22.21
C GLN A 69 18.77 8.30 -21.01
N GLN A 70 17.74 7.49 -21.20
CA GLN A 70 16.79 7.14 -20.13
C GLN A 70 17.49 6.44 -18.96
N CYS A 71 18.39 5.50 -19.25
CA CYS A 71 19.19 4.80 -18.23
C CYS A 71 20.05 5.78 -17.42
N TYR A 72 20.74 6.70 -18.09
CA TYR A 72 21.59 7.70 -17.46
C TYR A 72 20.77 8.69 -16.58
N GLU A 73 19.65 9.17 -17.08
CA GLU A 73 18.75 10.05 -16.33
C GLU A 73 18.15 9.36 -15.10
N SER A 74 17.77 8.09 -15.24
CA SER A 74 17.30 7.27 -14.11
C SER A 74 18.37 7.12 -13.03
N ALA A 75 19.62 6.89 -13.41
CA ALA A 75 20.75 6.78 -12.49
C ALA A 75 21.03 8.11 -11.77
N LEU A 76 20.95 9.25 -12.46
CA LEU A 76 21.08 10.58 -11.87
C LEU A 76 19.94 10.88 -10.88
N THR A 77 18.71 10.51 -11.25
CA THR A 77 17.53 10.66 -10.39
C THR A 77 17.67 9.85 -9.12
N ALA A 78 18.11 8.59 -9.21
CA ALA A 78 18.37 7.73 -8.06
C ALA A 78 19.45 8.34 -7.13
N LYS A 79 20.54 8.84 -7.70
CA LYS A 79 21.61 9.49 -6.94
C LYS A 79 21.13 10.77 -6.24
N SER A 80 20.33 11.59 -6.93
CA SER A 80 19.73 12.80 -6.36
C SER A 80 18.78 12.46 -5.22
N LEU A 81 17.91 11.43 -5.43
CA LEU A 81 16.98 10.97 -4.40
C LEU A 81 17.72 10.47 -3.16
N ALA A 82 18.75 9.64 -3.33
CA ALA A 82 19.57 9.16 -2.24
C ALA A 82 20.22 10.32 -1.44
N ALA A 83 20.69 11.37 -2.14
CA ALA A 83 21.23 12.56 -1.50
C ALA A 83 20.17 13.35 -0.71
N LYS A 84 18.94 13.48 -1.26
CA LYS A 84 17.82 14.15 -0.59
C LYS A 84 17.36 13.36 0.65
N VAL A 85 17.23 12.04 0.54
CA VAL A 85 16.88 11.16 1.68
C VAL A 85 17.92 11.30 2.79
N ARG A 86 19.23 11.25 2.45
CA ARG A 86 20.30 11.39 3.41
C ARG A 86 20.29 12.75 4.13
N ARG A 87 19.87 13.84 3.46
CA ARG A 87 19.74 15.19 4.04
C ARG A 87 18.42 15.36 4.81
N GLY A 88 17.53 14.37 4.82
CA GLY A 88 16.21 14.49 5.44
C GLY A 88 15.25 15.44 4.70
N GLU A 89 15.55 15.76 3.43
CA GLU A 89 14.71 16.64 2.59
C GLU A 89 13.48 15.92 2.01
N VAL A 90 13.50 14.59 2.03
CA VAL A 90 12.38 13.75 1.61
C VAL A 90 11.97 12.91 2.80
N SER A 91 10.83 13.25 3.36
CA SER A 91 10.16 12.51 4.41
C SER A 91 9.09 11.64 3.73
N SER A 92 9.23 10.33 3.79
CA SER A 92 8.26 9.42 3.18
C SER A 92 7.85 8.33 4.15
N LEU A 93 6.55 8.09 4.22
CA LEU A 93 5.97 7.02 5.02
C LEU A 93 5.04 6.17 4.15
N SER A 94 5.31 4.89 4.07
CA SER A 94 4.43 3.92 3.39
C SER A 94 3.73 3.07 4.44
N ILE A 95 2.41 3.10 4.45
CA ILE A 95 1.58 2.26 5.32
C ILE A 95 0.67 1.36 4.50
N ALA A 96 0.48 0.13 4.96
CA ALA A 96 -0.53 -0.78 4.47
C ALA A 96 -1.72 -0.78 5.45
N VAL A 97 -2.94 -0.74 4.93
CA VAL A 97 -4.16 -0.69 5.75
C VAL A 97 -5.12 -1.76 5.22
N SER A 98 -5.71 -2.54 6.12
CA SER A 98 -6.71 -3.54 5.74
C SER A 98 -7.85 -2.90 4.94
N ARG A 99 -8.38 -3.62 3.96
CA ARG A 99 -9.55 -3.18 3.17
C ARG A 99 -10.78 -2.99 4.04
N THR A 100 -10.84 -3.70 5.16
CA THR A 100 -11.96 -3.69 6.11
C THR A 100 -11.82 -2.63 7.21
N LEU A 101 -10.72 -1.88 7.25
CA LEU A 101 -10.49 -0.81 8.23
C LEU A 101 -10.78 0.56 7.62
N ASP A 102 -11.61 1.37 8.27
CA ASP A 102 -11.81 2.75 7.84
C ASP A 102 -10.56 3.59 8.11
N ILE A 103 -10.12 4.34 7.11
CA ILE A 103 -8.95 5.23 7.21
C ILE A 103 -9.20 6.40 8.17
N GLU A 104 -10.46 6.78 8.38
CA GLU A 104 -10.86 7.86 9.30
C GLU A 104 -10.34 7.63 10.72
N LEU A 105 -10.21 6.37 11.14
CA LEU A 105 -9.61 5.99 12.42
C LEU A 105 -8.17 6.47 12.58
N LEU A 106 -7.45 6.58 11.47
CA LEU A 106 -6.03 6.95 11.45
C LEU A 106 -5.81 8.45 11.21
N MET A 107 -6.86 9.23 10.90
CA MET A 107 -6.71 10.63 10.48
C MET A 107 -6.12 11.52 11.56
N LYS A 108 -6.50 11.33 12.84
CA LYS A 108 -5.94 12.10 13.95
C LYS A 108 -4.44 11.86 14.11
N PRO A 109 -3.94 10.62 14.30
CA PRO A 109 -2.50 10.37 14.40
C PRO A 109 -1.72 10.71 13.11
N LEU A 110 -2.27 10.47 11.92
CA LEU A 110 -1.65 10.87 10.66
C LEU A 110 -1.53 12.40 10.53
N GLY A 111 -2.54 13.15 10.96
CA GLY A 111 -2.50 14.60 10.99
C GLY A 111 -1.42 15.15 11.93
N GLU A 112 -1.15 14.49 13.06
CA GLU A 112 -0.06 14.86 13.97
C GLU A 112 1.32 14.57 13.37
N VAL A 113 1.47 13.44 12.68
CA VAL A 113 2.69 13.13 11.93
C VAL A 113 2.91 14.17 10.82
N GLN A 114 1.88 14.53 10.05
CA GLN A 114 1.97 15.56 9.01
C GLN A 114 2.38 16.92 9.57
N ARG A 115 1.89 17.31 10.75
CA ARG A 115 2.31 18.56 11.42
C ARG A 115 3.77 18.54 11.85
N SER A 116 4.25 17.37 12.33
CA SER A 116 5.63 17.18 12.76
C SER A 116 6.62 17.08 11.59
N PHE A 117 6.15 16.61 10.44
CA PHE A 117 6.92 16.42 9.21
C PHE A 117 6.22 17.08 8.01
N PRO A 118 6.32 18.41 7.85
CA PRO A 118 5.56 19.14 6.81
C PRO A 118 5.85 18.71 5.37
N SER A 119 7.03 18.11 5.10
CA SER A 119 7.41 17.56 3.79
C SER A 119 7.04 16.09 3.60
N LEU A 120 6.22 15.52 4.50
CA LEU A 120 5.82 14.12 4.47
C LEU A 120 5.11 13.75 3.16
N GLN A 121 5.61 12.72 2.51
CA GLN A 121 4.95 12.02 1.41
C GLN A 121 4.34 10.72 1.94
N LEU A 122 3.06 10.74 2.23
CA LEU A 122 2.33 9.57 2.70
C LEU A 122 1.89 8.69 1.52
N LYS A 123 2.19 7.40 1.59
CA LYS A 123 1.66 6.37 0.70
C LYS A 123 0.79 5.41 1.49
N VAL A 124 -0.49 5.35 1.16
CA VAL A 124 -1.44 4.40 1.75
C VAL A 124 -1.76 3.33 0.72
N ARG A 125 -1.54 2.08 1.09
CA ARG A 125 -1.88 0.91 0.27
C ARG A 125 -2.96 0.11 0.97
N ARG A 126 -3.86 -0.51 0.21
CA ARG A 126 -4.92 -1.36 0.73
C ARG A 126 -4.68 -2.81 0.34
N GLY A 127 -4.96 -3.72 1.27
CA GLY A 127 -4.82 -5.16 1.01
C GLY A 127 -5.62 -6.01 1.99
N THR A 128 -5.76 -7.30 1.66
CA THR A 128 -6.11 -8.36 2.62
C THR A 128 -4.88 -8.66 3.49
N GLY A 129 -5.02 -9.45 4.54
CA GLY A 129 -3.92 -9.79 5.45
C GLY A 129 -2.72 -10.39 4.71
N ALA A 130 -2.93 -11.33 3.78
CA ALA A 130 -1.87 -11.93 2.98
C ALA A 130 -1.13 -10.89 2.11
N VAL A 131 -1.87 -10.02 1.42
CA VAL A 131 -1.29 -8.94 0.60
C VAL A 131 -0.50 -7.95 1.46
N ILE A 132 -1.00 -7.63 2.65
CA ILE A 132 -0.31 -6.76 3.63
C ILE A 132 0.99 -7.40 4.10
N CYS A 133 0.98 -8.71 4.38
CA CYS A 133 2.18 -9.48 4.72
C CYS A 133 3.25 -9.35 3.64
N ASP A 134 2.88 -9.52 2.37
CA ASP A 134 3.81 -9.39 1.24
C ASP A 134 4.35 -7.97 1.11
N MET A 135 3.50 -6.95 1.27
CA MET A 135 3.95 -5.54 1.27
C MET A 135 4.99 -5.27 2.38
N LEU A 136 4.79 -5.82 3.58
CA LEU A 136 5.76 -5.72 4.68
C LEU A 136 7.06 -6.47 4.35
N ARG A 137 6.98 -7.71 3.84
CA ARG A 137 8.15 -8.53 3.45
C ARG A 137 9.00 -7.81 2.41
N ASN A 138 8.38 -7.29 1.39
CA ASN A 138 9.04 -6.61 0.26
C ASN A 138 9.50 -5.19 0.57
N GLY A 139 9.15 -4.63 1.75
CA GLY A 139 9.49 -3.26 2.13
C GLY A 139 8.66 -2.21 1.39
N GLU A 140 7.53 -2.59 0.82
CA GLU A 140 6.58 -1.68 0.16
C GLU A 140 5.77 -0.88 1.17
N ALA A 141 5.59 -1.42 2.38
CA ALA A 141 5.04 -0.76 3.54
C ALA A 141 5.99 -0.91 4.73
N GLU A 142 6.11 0.13 5.54
CA GLU A 142 6.90 0.14 6.77
C GLU A 142 6.07 -0.31 7.97
N LEU A 143 4.83 0.14 8.04
CA LEU A 143 3.84 -0.23 9.03
C LEU A 143 2.59 -0.77 8.33
N ALA A 144 1.91 -1.68 9.00
CA ALA A 144 0.58 -2.09 8.57
C ALA A 144 -0.43 -2.00 9.71
N ILE A 145 -1.69 -1.74 9.38
CA ILE A 145 -2.79 -1.64 10.34
C ILE A 145 -3.98 -2.44 9.80
N GLY A 146 -4.51 -3.36 10.61
CA GLY A 146 -5.64 -4.19 10.23
C GLY A 146 -5.93 -5.29 11.21
N GLY A 147 -6.83 -6.18 10.84
CA GLY A 147 -7.12 -7.43 11.55
C GLY A 147 -5.99 -8.46 11.42
N PRO A 148 -6.24 -9.72 11.81
CA PRO A 148 -5.26 -10.80 11.70
C PRO A 148 -4.73 -10.95 10.26
N LEU A 149 -3.42 -11.15 10.11
CA LEU A 149 -2.78 -11.26 8.79
C LEU A 149 -2.97 -12.64 8.14
N GLY A 150 -3.49 -13.62 8.88
CA GLY A 150 -3.78 -14.97 8.37
C GLY A 150 -2.57 -15.88 8.18
N GLU A 151 -1.36 -15.35 8.28
CA GLU A 151 -0.11 -16.10 8.19
C GLU A 151 0.71 -15.96 9.48
N GLU A 152 1.24 -17.06 9.97
CA GLU A 152 2.24 -17.05 11.04
C GLU A 152 3.60 -16.69 10.43
N TRP A 153 4.07 -15.50 10.74
CA TRP A 153 5.38 -15.03 10.35
C TRP A 153 6.18 -14.57 11.58
N GLU A 154 7.17 -15.36 11.97
CA GLU A 154 7.98 -15.14 13.20
C GLU A 154 8.69 -13.77 13.25
N ARG A 155 8.90 -13.14 12.09
CA ARG A 155 9.60 -11.86 12.00
C ARG A 155 8.66 -10.66 11.97
N ILE A 156 7.53 -10.73 12.62
CA ILE A 156 6.58 -9.63 12.71
C ILE A 156 6.40 -9.17 14.15
N ASP A 157 6.60 -7.90 14.40
CA ASP A 157 6.20 -7.23 15.63
C ASP A 157 4.73 -6.86 15.51
N THR A 158 3.94 -7.16 16.54
CA THR A 158 2.49 -6.89 16.58
C THR A 158 2.15 -6.09 17.84
N TRP A 159 1.38 -5.00 17.65
CA TRP A 159 0.85 -4.19 18.75
C TRP A 159 -0.67 -4.11 18.62
N PRO A 160 -1.44 -4.80 19.48
CA PRO A 160 -2.89 -4.70 19.51
C PRO A 160 -3.33 -3.25 19.76
N MET A 161 -4.38 -2.83 19.08
CA MET A 161 -5.01 -1.51 19.24
C MET A 161 -6.35 -1.64 19.97
N PHE A 162 -7.30 -2.34 19.36
CA PHE A 162 -8.62 -2.58 19.92
C PHE A 162 -9.23 -3.87 19.35
N THR A 163 -10.25 -4.37 20.05
CA THR A 163 -11.07 -5.50 19.56
C THR A 163 -12.47 -4.99 19.24
N GLU A 164 -13.01 -5.41 18.12
CA GLU A 164 -14.33 -5.04 17.66
C GLU A 164 -15.15 -6.25 17.20
N ALA A 165 -16.48 -6.12 17.30
CA ALA A 165 -17.42 -7.10 16.79
C ALA A 165 -17.59 -7.01 15.27
N PHE A 166 -18.21 -8.02 14.69
CA PHE A 166 -18.79 -7.94 13.36
C PHE A 166 -20.29 -7.64 13.47
N ASP A 167 -20.71 -6.64 12.72
CA ASP A 167 -22.10 -6.22 12.65
C ASP A 167 -22.76 -6.67 11.35
N LEU A 168 -24.07 -6.80 11.39
CA LEU A 168 -24.92 -6.88 10.22
C LEU A 168 -25.16 -5.47 9.69
N VAL A 169 -24.98 -5.26 8.39
CA VAL A 169 -25.19 -3.96 7.74
C VAL A 169 -26.33 -4.04 6.76
N VAL A 170 -27.23 -3.08 6.86
CA VAL A 170 -28.41 -2.88 6.01
C VAL A 170 -28.49 -1.45 5.50
N GLY A 171 -29.26 -1.20 4.44
CA GLY A 171 -29.59 0.17 4.04
C GLY A 171 -30.36 0.89 5.15
N ALA A 172 -30.17 2.20 5.29
CA ALA A 172 -30.82 3.01 6.34
C ALA A 172 -32.36 2.99 6.25
N ASP A 173 -32.92 2.69 5.07
CA ASP A 173 -34.36 2.53 4.78
C ASP A 173 -34.84 1.08 4.84
N HIS A 174 -34.00 0.15 5.32
CA HIS A 174 -34.38 -1.26 5.45
C HIS A 174 -35.30 -1.49 6.65
N GLU A 175 -36.21 -2.45 6.58
CA GLU A 175 -37.16 -2.77 7.66
C GLU A 175 -36.44 -3.07 8.99
N LEU A 176 -35.30 -3.77 8.93
CA LEU A 176 -34.50 -4.08 10.11
C LEU A 176 -33.88 -2.82 10.74
N ALA A 177 -33.54 -1.80 9.93
CA ALA A 177 -33.00 -0.54 10.42
C ALA A 177 -34.02 0.29 11.21
N GLN A 178 -35.32 0.05 11.01
CA GLN A 178 -36.42 0.72 11.70
C GLN A 178 -36.75 0.09 13.07
N ARG A 179 -36.15 -1.04 13.38
CA ARG A 179 -36.38 -1.72 14.67
C ARG A 179 -35.47 -1.07 15.71
N ASP A 180 -36.11 -0.63 16.80
CA ASP A 180 -35.41 -0.15 17.99
C ASP A 180 -35.01 -1.38 18.83
N CYS A 181 -33.99 -2.08 18.41
CA CYS A 181 -33.50 -3.28 19.07
C CYS A 181 -31.97 -3.18 19.21
N PRO A 182 -31.43 -3.13 20.44
CA PRO A 182 -30.01 -3.02 20.69
C PRO A 182 -29.23 -4.28 20.23
N ASP A 183 -29.90 -5.44 20.23
CA ASP A 183 -29.35 -6.72 19.79
C ASP A 183 -30.33 -7.41 18.86
N LEU A 184 -29.89 -7.68 17.62
CA LEU A 184 -30.75 -8.27 16.60
C LEU A 184 -30.78 -9.80 16.77
N ASP A 185 -32.01 -10.36 16.85
CA ASP A 185 -32.18 -11.79 16.83
C ASP A 185 -31.75 -12.38 15.47
N VAL A 186 -30.83 -13.34 15.48
CA VAL A 186 -30.30 -14.03 14.31
C VAL A 186 -31.40 -14.72 13.50
N GLU A 187 -32.50 -15.15 14.14
CA GLU A 187 -33.64 -15.80 13.46
C GLU A 187 -34.25 -14.89 12.40
N LEU A 188 -34.21 -13.57 12.57
CA LEU A 188 -34.78 -12.60 11.65
C LEU A 188 -34.01 -12.49 10.33
N VAL A 189 -32.76 -12.96 10.30
CA VAL A 189 -31.86 -12.83 9.13
C VAL A 189 -31.43 -14.16 8.54
N LYS A 190 -31.83 -15.30 9.12
CA LYS A 190 -31.44 -16.64 8.64
C LYS A 190 -31.76 -16.86 7.18
N GLU A 191 -32.92 -16.43 6.72
CA GLU A 191 -33.40 -16.58 5.33
C GLU A 191 -33.03 -15.36 4.45
N SER A 192 -32.33 -14.38 5.02
CA SER A 192 -31.92 -13.19 4.26
C SER A 192 -30.83 -13.52 3.26
N ARG A 193 -30.78 -12.75 2.17
CA ARG A 193 -29.71 -12.84 1.19
C ARG A 193 -28.52 -12.06 1.68
N PHE A 194 -27.34 -12.67 1.66
CA PHE A 194 -26.09 -12.02 2.06
C PHE A 194 -25.19 -11.71 0.87
N LEU A 195 -24.48 -10.59 0.96
CA LEU A 195 -23.42 -10.20 0.04
C LEU A 195 -22.08 -10.65 0.62
N HIS A 196 -21.29 -11.37 -0.15
CA HIS A 196 -19.95 -11.76 0.25
C HIS A 196 -18.96 -10.62 -0.03
N TYR A 197 -18.30 -10.13 1.02
CA TYR A 197 -17.25 -9.14 0.88
C TYR A 197 -15.88 -9.82 0.76
N ALA A 198 -15.39 -9.98 -0.48
CA ALA A 198 -14.08 -10.57 -0.78
C ALA A 198 -12.89 -9.72 -0.29
N GLY A 199 -13.14 -8.49 0.15
CA GLY A 199 -12.13 -7.65 0.81
C GLY A 199 -11.87 -8.02 2.27
N CYS A 200 -12.75 -8.83 2.89
CA CYS A 200 -12.53 -9.40 4.21
C CYS A 200 -11.63 -10.63 4.08
N ASP A 201 -10.57 -10.68 4.91
CA ASP A 201 -9.67 -11.83 4.91
C ASP A 201 -10.37 -13.07 5.52
N PRO A 202 -10.16 -14.28 4.97
CA PRO A 202 -10.64 -15.52 5.60
C PRO A 202 -10.13 -15.72 7.03
N ALA A 203 -9.05 -15.07 7.43
CA ALA A 203 -8.57 -15.07 8.82
C ALA A 203 -9.44 -14.19 9.74
N GLU A 204 -10.17 -13.23 9.17
CA GLU A 204 -11.09 -12.34 9.91
C GLU A 204 -12.51 -12.92 9.95
N LEU A 205 -13.01 -13.43 8.83
CA LEU A 205 -14.36 -13.95 8.72
C LEU A 205 -14.40 -15.15 7.75
N ARG A 206 -14.76 -16.31 8.26
CA ARG A 206 -14.95 -17.53 7.46
C ARG A 206 -16.44 -17.79 7.23
N PRO A 207 -16.86 -18.14 6.00
CA PRO A 207 -18.24 -18.50 5.72
C PRO A 207 -18.80 -19.56 6.69
N GLU A 208 -17.98 -20.54 7.09
CA GLU A 208 -18.38 -21.62 8.01
C GLU A 208 -18.73 -21.10 9.41
N GLN A 209 -18.14 -20.00 9.85
CA GLN A 209 -18.47 -19.39 11.14
C GLN A 209 -19.86 -18.77 11.12
N VAL A 210 -20.32 -18.27 9.97
CA VAL A 210 -21.65 -17.68 9.76
C VAL A 210 -22.68 -18.80 9.57
N THR A 211 -22.40 -19.76 8.69
CA THR A 211 -23.32 -20.89 8.43
C THR A 211 -23.48 -21.80 9.65
N GLY A 212 -22.44 -21.96 10.48
CA GLY A 212 -22.51 -22.68 11.74
C GLY A 212 -23.54 -22.11 12.73
N ARG A 213 -23.98 -20.86 12.55
CA ARG A 213 -25.05 -20.20 13.33
C ARG A 213 -26.42 -20.29 12.67
N GLY A 214 -26.55 -21.10 11.64
CA GLY A 214 -27.80 -21.32 10.92
C GLY A 214 -28.16 -20.23 9.90
N ILE A 215 -27.25 -19.28 9.66
CA ILE A 215 -27.44 -18.26 8.64
C ILE A 215 -27.11 -18.86 7.27
N ARG A 216 -28.01 -18.67 6.31
CA ARG A 216 -27.77 -19.04 4.93
C ARG A 216 -26.84 -18.07 4.23
N TYR A 217 -25.54 -18.31 4.34
CA TYR A 217 -24.49 -17.48 3.74
C TYR A 217 -24.05 -18.05 2.37
N ASP A 218 -25.02 -18.07 1.42
CA ASP A 218 -24.74 -18.47 0.05
C ASP A 218 -24.20 -17.25 -0.70
N ALA A 219 -22.93 -17.29 -1.12
CA ALA A 219 -22.26 -16.21 -1.83
C ALA A 219 -22.78 -16.09 -3.29
N VAL A 220 -24.04 -15.66 -3.45
CA VAL A 220 -24.63 -15.39 -4.77
C VAL A 220 -24.02 -14.12 -5.39
N HIS A 221 -23.64 -13.16 -4.54
CA HIS A 221 -23.02 -11.90 -4.96
C HIS A 221 -21.72 -11.68 -4.19
N GLU A 222 -20.63 -11.52 -4.92
CA GLU A 222 -19.30 -11.23 -4.38
C GLU A 222 -18.88 -9.82 -4.75
N VAL A 223 -18.30 -9.09 -3.80
CA VAL A 223 -17.88 -7.70 -3.94
C VAL A 223 -16.52 -7.52 -3.27
N ASP A 224 -15.58 -6.88 -3.95
CA ASP A 224 -14.21 -6.65 -3.47
C ASP A 224 -13.96 -5.20 -2.98
N SER A 225 -14.94 -4.33 -3.13
CA SER A 225 -14.90 -2.92 -2.75
C SER A 225 -15.94 -2.59 -1.69
N VAL A 226 -15.53 -1.96 -0.57
CA VAL A 226 -16.46 -1.48 0.48
C VAL A 226 -17.50 -0.51 -0.09
N ARG A 227 -17.10 0.33 -1.04
CA ARG A 227 -18.01 1.30 -1.66
C ARG A 227 -19.09 0.64 -2.51
N ASP A 228 -18.73 -0.40 -3.25
CA ASP A 228 -19.69 -1.14 -4.06
C ASP A 228 -20.58 -2.00 -3.17
N LEU A 229 -20.01 -2.59 -2.10
CA LEU A 229 -20.78 -3.29 -1.07
C LEU A 229 -21.83 -2.37 -0.46
N GLU A 230 -21.46 -1.15 -0.05
CA GLU A 230 -22.40 -0.14 0.46
C GLU A 230 -23.52 0.14 -0.55
N ALA A 231 -23.17 0.37 -1.82
CA ALA A 231 -24.15 0.66 -2.87
C ALA A 231 -25.16 -0.49 -3.05
N LEU A 232 -24.69 -1.74 -3.02
CA LEU A 232 -25.54 -2.92 -3.16
C LEU A 232 -26.42 -3.15 -1.92
N VAL A 233 -25.89 -2.92 -0.72
CA VAL A 233 -26.68 -2.96 0.54
C VAL A 233 -27.79 -1.93 0.50
N VAL A 234 -27.47 -0.69 0.13
CA VAL A 234 -28.46 0.38 -0.02
C VAL A 234 -29.50 0.08 -1.09
N ALA A 235 -29.09 -0.56 -2.19
CA ALA A 235 -30.00 -1.01 -3.26
C ALA A 235 -30.78 -2.31 -2.91
N LYS A 236 -30.67 -2.81 -1.68
CA LYS A 236 -31.37 -3.99 -1.17
C LYS A 236 -31.06 -5.30 -1.90
N PHE A 237 -29.86 -5.44 -2.42
CA PHE A 237 -29.39 -6.70 -3.00
C PHE A 237 -29.19 -7.78 -1.94
N GLY A 238 -28.91 -7.38 -0.70
CA GLY A 238 -28.72 -8.27 0.44
C GLY A 238 -28.17 -7.52 1.65
N LEU A 239 -27.92 -8.27 2.71
CA LEU A 239 -27.24 -7.82 3.93
C LEU A 239 -25.75 -8.08 3.80
N ALA A 240 -24.95 -7.36 4.58
CA ALA A 240 -23.52 -7.64 4.68
C ALA A 240 -23.12 -7.88 6.14
N ILE A 241 -22.07 -8.70 6.36
CA ILE A 241 -21.42 -8.86 7.65
C ILE A 241 -20.04 -8.23 7.51
N VAL A 242 -19.77 -7.18 8.30
CA VAL A 242 -18.51 -6.45 8.27
C VAL A 242 -18.09 -6.07 9.69
N PRO A 243 -16.79 -5.81 9.93
CA PRO A 243 -16.36 -5.27 11.21
C PRO A 243 -17.08 -3.94 11.55
N ALA A 244 -17.34 -3.72 12.81
CA ALA A 244 -18.08 -2.53 13.29
C ALA A 244 -17.45 -1.19 12.86
N SER A 245 -16.12 -1.13 12.68
CA SER A 245 -15.42 0.06 12.18
C SER A 245 -15.48 0.24 10.67
N ALA A 246 -15.92 -0.77 9.91
CA ALA A 246 -16.03 -0.68 8.46
C ALA A 246 -17.31 0.04 8.02
N MET A 247 -17.30 0.60 6.81
CA MET A 247 -18.49 1.14 6.15
C MET A 247 -19.25 2.19 7.00
N GLN A 248 -18.55 3.11 7.64
CA GLN A 248 -19.13 4.19 8.42
C GLN A 248 -19.77 5.24 7.49
N SER A 249 -21.06 5.07 7.19
CA SER A 249 -21.82 5.91 6.25
C SER A 249 -23.25 6.13 6.77
N PRO A 250 -23.81 7.33 6.61
CA PRO A 250 -25.21 7.60 7.00
C PRO A 250 -26.24 6.86 6.11
N ARG A 251 -25.83 6.27 5.00
CA ARG A 251 -26.70 5.53 4.08
C ARG A 251 -26.98 4.11 4.54
N VAL A 252 -26.20 3.61 5.51
CA VAL A 252 -26.34 2.28 6.07
C VAL A 252 -26.58 2.31 7.57
N ARG A 253 -27.09 1.22 8.12
CA ARG A 253 -27.25 0.99 9.55
C ARG A 253 -26.50 -0.27 9.94
N HIS A 254 -25.66 -0.13 10.97
CA HIS A 254 -25.05 -1.27 11.65
C HIS A 254 -26.03 -1.80 12.68
N LEU A 255 -26.25 -3.12 12.65
CA LEU A 255 -27.12 -3.84 13.56
C LEU A 255 -26.26 -4.86 14.30
N HIS A 256 -26.09 -4.65 15.59
CA HIS A 256 -25.39 -5.59 16.44
C HIS A 256 -26.19 -6.89 16.55
N CYS A 257 -25.50 -8.04 16.51
CA CYS A 257 -26.10 -9.36 16.68
C CYS A 257 -25.14 -10.21 17.53
N SER A 258 -25.38 -10.26 18.84
CA SER A 258 -24.51 -11.00 19.78
C SER A 258 -24.42 -12.49 19.44
N ALA A 259 -25.48 -13.06 18.85
CA ALA A 259 -25.52 -14.45 18.40
C ALA A 259 -24.49 -14.74 17.28
N LEU A 260 -23.98 -13.73 16.56
CA LEU A 260 -22.87 -13.93 15.64
C LEU A 260 -21.56 -14.27 16.38
N ASP A 261 -21.36 -13.72 17.58
CA ASP A 261 -20.17 -13.98 18.41
C ASP A 261 -18.88 -13.96 17.60
N LEU A 262 -18.74 -12.98 16.72
CA LEU A 262 -17.61 -12.80 15.83
C LEU A 262 -16.91 -11.51 16.21
N THR A 263 -15.62 -11.63 16.52
CA THR A 263 -14.78 -10.50 16.88
C THR A 263 -13.45 -10.58 16.15
N ARG A 264 -12.80 -9.44 15.99
CA ARG A 264 -11.41 -9.37 15.55
C ARG A 264 -10.62 -8.36 16.38
N THR A 265 -9.31 -8.58 16.50
CA THR A 265 -8.40 -7.59 17.06
C THR A 265 -7.71 -6.85 15.93
N VAL A 266 -7.87 -5.54 15.92
CA VAL A 266 -7.10 -4.65 15.04
C VAL A 266 -5.76 -4.37 15.70
N ALA A 267 -4.69 -4.53 14.92
CA ALA A 267 -3.32 -4.34 15.41
C ALA A 267 -2.46 -3.56 14.41
N ILE A 268 -1.35 -3.06 14.93
CA ILE A 268 -0.26 -2.49 14.12
C ILE A 268 0.77 -3.60 13.93
N TYR A 269 1.32 -3.67 12.73
CA TYR A 269 2.32 -4.66 12.34
C TYR A 269 3.55 -3.98 11.74
N SER A 270 4.73 -4.50 12.05
CA SER A 270 5.96 -4.15 11.34
C SER A 270 6.95 -5.31 11.33
N VAL A 271 7.96 -5.24 10.46
CA VAL A 271 9.01 -6.29 10.41
C VAL A 271 9.95 -6.14 11.57
N ALA A 272 10.10 -7.21 12.38
CA ALA A 272 11.01 -7.25 13.52
C ALA A 272 12.47 -7.00 13.09
N GLY A 273 13.15 -6.13 13.81
CA GLY A 273 14.55 -5.78 13.57
C GLY A 273 14.79 -4.89 12.34
N ARG A 274 13.77 -4.52 11.56
CA ARG A 274 13.91 -3.53 10.49
C ARG A 274 13.94 -2.12 11.07
N GLN A 275 14.95 -1.33 10.67
CA GLN A 275 15.02 0.06 11.07
C GLN A 275 13.83 0.84 10.50
N ARG A 276 13.12 1.55 11.37
CA ARG A 276 11.99 2.41 11.00
C ARG A 276 12.48 3.82 10.66
N SER A 277 11.76 4.47 9.76
CA SER A 277 11.93 5.91 9.53
C SER A 277 11.51 6.71 10.77
N ARG A 278 11.89 7.98 10.84
CA ARG A 278 11.46 8.86 11.93
C ARG A 278 9.94 9.02 11.93
N GLU A 279 9.36 9.11 10.75
CA GLU A 279 7.93 9.24 10.50
C GLU A 279 7.16 7.99 10.91
N GLY A 280 7.67 6.82 10.53
CA GLY A 280 7.11 5.52 10.93
C GLY A 280 7.19 5.30 12.43
N GLY A 281 8.31 5.66 13.06
CA GLY A 281 8.46 5.63 14.51
C GLY A 281 7.48 6.57 15.22
N ALA A 282 7.30 7.79 14.71
CA ALA A 282 6.34 8.76 15.25
C ALA A 282 4.90 8.25 15.13
N LEU A 283 4.51 7.74 13.95
CA LEU A 283 3.16 7.17 13.76
C LEU A 283 2.92 5.99 14.70
N LEU A 284 3.86 5.06 14.81
CA LEU A 284 3.73 3.90 15.69
C LEU A 284 3.51 4.34 17.14
N ASN A 285 4.29 5.32 17.64
CA ASN A 285 4.15 5.82 19.00
C ASN A 285 2.80 6.49 19.23
N LEU A 286 2.31 7.30 18.27
CA LEU A 286 1.00 7.95 18.34
C LEU A 286 -0.12 6.92 18.37
N LEU A 287 -0.10 5.93 17.48
CA LEU A 287 -1.11 4.88 17.43
C LEU A 287 -1.15 4.06 18.74
N ARG A 288 0.02 3.78 19.33
CA ARG A 288 0.12 3.05 20.61
C ARG A 288 -0.30 3.88 21.83
N SER A 289 -0.17 5.19 21.75
CA SER A 289 -0.56 6.10 22.83
C SER A 289 -2.01 6.61 22.71
N THR A 290 -2.68 6.34 21.59
CA THR A 290 -4.07 6.71 21.38
C THR A 290 -4.96 5.82 22.25
N ASP A 291 -5.91 6.43 22.94
CA ASP A 291 -6.97 5.70 23.64
C ASP A 291 -8.00 5.20 22.62
N TRP A 292 -8.17 3.90 22.59
CA TRP A 292 -9.10 3.19 21.70
C TRP A 292 -10.32 2.65 22.45
N SER A 293 -10.54 3.02 23.72
CA SER A 293 -11.62 2.49 24.57
C SER A 293 -13.01 2.68 23.98
N ASP A 294 -13.25 3.79 23.28
CA ASP A 294 -14.51 4.05 22.58
C ASP A 294 -14.82 3.04 21.46
N ARG A 295 -13.86 2.17 21.11
CA ARG A 295 -13.97 1.15 20.05
C ARG A 295 -14.05 -0.26 20.60
N LEU A 296 -13.94 -0.44 21.93
CA LEU A 296 -14.03 -1.74 22.56
C LEU A 296 -15.49 -2.26 22.53
N VAL A 297 -15.61 -3.56 22.38
CA VAL A 297 -16.90 -4.25 22.58
C VAL A 297 -17.28 -4.10 24.05
N PRO A 298 -18.49 -3.63 24.40
CA PRO A 298 -18.87 -3.38 25.78
C PRO A 298 -18.69 -4.56 26.75
N GLU A 299 -18.83 -5.79 26.25
CA GLU A 299 -18.73 -7.02 27.04
C GLU A 299 -17.28 -7.41 27.43
N LEU A 300 -16.26 -6.79 26.84
CA LEU A 300 -14.84 -7.09 27.16
C LEU A 300 -14.26 -6.14 28.23
N VAL A 301 -15.00 -5.14 28.66
CA VAL A 301 -14.57 -4.17 29.69
C VAL A 301 -14.65 -4.78 31.09
N ASP A 302 -15.53 -5.76 31.31
CA ASP A 302 -15.72 -6.38 32.63
C ASP A 302 -14.80 -7.61 32.90
N ALA A 303 -13.93 -7.98 31.96
CA ALA A 303 -13.06 -9.17 32.08
C ALA A 303 -11.56 -8.85 32.26
N ALA A 304 -11.18 -7.59 32.52
CA ALA A 304 -9.80 -7.14 32.71
C ALA A 304 -9.47 -6.75 34.18
#